data_f954bc41f9a9fe393762c4d0cd7ed71b
#
_entry.id   f954bc41f9a9fe393762c4d0cd7ed71b
#
_cell.length_a   1.000
_cell.length_b   1.000
_cell.length_c   1.000
_cell.angle_alpha   90.00
_cell.angle_beta   90.00
_cell.angle_gamma   90.00
#
_symmetry.space_group_name_H-M   'P 1'
#
loop_
_entity.id
_entity.type
_entity.pdbx_description
1 polymer ?
#
loop_
_entity_poly.entity_id
_entity_poly.type
_entity_poly.pdbx_seq_one_letter_code
_entity_poly.pdbx_strand_id
1 'polypeptide(L)'
;MAKVLVTGVAGFIGSFVAKRLLKDNFDVVGIDNLNDYYSVDLKLARLEMINSNPHFTFLKQDISDKQQLFNLFNKEKFNYVIHLAAQAGVRYSIENPDVYIQSNIIGTFNILEACRYYPVKHLIYASSSSVYGANTKVPFSEDDFVDHPVSLYAATKKSNELMAHSYSHLYQMPITGLRFFTVYGPMGRPDMAYFSFVNDYFAKKTIKIFNNGDFENDMYRDFTYIDDIVEGIIRLIPKPPLNLKVKHQVLNIGNNQPEKLMTFITTLEECMSASLGKPIEFKKSFEPIKPGDVHKTFADTEKLETLVGFKPQTSIKEGLKSFTDWYITYFLKQ
;
A
#
# COMPACT_ATOMS: atom_id res chain seq x y z
N MET A 1 2.80 17.81 20.75
CA MET A 1 3.20 16.85 19.72
C MET A 1 2.63 17.26 18.37
N ALA A 2 3.23 16.86 17.25
CA ALA A 2 2.62 17.11 15.94
C ALA A 2 1.48 16.10 15.73
N LYS A 3 0.36 16.60 15.19
CA LYS A 3 -0.85 15.79 14.96
C LYS A 3 -0.93 15.31 13.52
N VAL A 4 -1.12 14.02 13.31
CA VAL A 4 -1.15 13.38 12.00
C VAL A 4 -2.52 12.72 11.77
N LEU A 5 -3.13 12.99 10.62
CA LEU A 5 -4.25 12.19 10.13
C LEU A 5 -3.70 11.01 9.30
N VAL A 6 -4.11 9.79 9.65
CA VAL A 6 -3.89 8.60 8.83
C VAL A 6 -5.24 8.10 8.33
N THR A 7 -5.51 8.19 7.04
CA THR A 7 -6.71 7.60 6.46
C THR A 7 -6.43 6.18 5.99
N GLY A 8 -7.41 5.29 6.10
CA GLY A 8 -7.20 3.86 5.84
C GLY A 8 -6.39 3.19 6.96
N VAL A 9 -6.55 3.67 8.19
CA VAL A 9 -5.75 3.25 9.35
C VAL A 9 -5.96 1.79 9.75
N ALA A 10 -7.11 1.20 9.47
CA ALA A 10 -7.38 -0.23 9.66
C ALA A 10 -6.89 -1.09 8.48
N GLY A 11 -6.37 -0.45 7.44
CA GLY A 11 -5.71 -1.10 6.31
C GLY A 11 -4.31 -1.62 6.68
N PHE A 12 -3.72 -2.44 5.79
CA PHE A 12 -2.40 -3.04 6.00
C PHE A 12 -1.32 -1.99 6.25
N ILE A 13 -1.07 -1.11 5.30
CA ILE A 13 0.00 -0.10 5.42
C ILE A 13 -0.36 0.94 6.49
N GLY A 14 -1.64 1.37 6.54
CA GLY A 14 -2.10 2.41 7.45
C GLY A 14 -1.91 2.07 8.92
N SER A 15 -2.15 0.82 9.33
CA SER A 15 -1.97 0.39 10.72
C SER A 15 -0.50 0.37 11.16
N PHE A 16 0.41 -0.06 10.28
CA PHE A 16 1.84 -0.05 10.56
C PHE A 16 2.42 1.37 10.58
N VAL A 17 1.97 2.25 9.67
CA VAL A 17 2.33 3.67 9.70
C VAL A 17 1.86 4.31 11.00
N ALA A 18 0.60 4.10 11.41
CA ALA A 18 0.07 4.64 12.67
C ALA A 18 0.86 4.12 13.87
N LYS A 19 1.15 2.80 13.92
CA LYS A 19 1.98 2.19 14.97
C LYS A 19 3.35 2.84 15.09
N ARG A 20 4.00 3.10 13.96
CA ARG A 20 5.33 3.74 13.93
C ARG A 20 5.26 5.21 14.33
N LEU A 21 4.27 5.98 13.87
CA LEU A 21 4.05 7.37 14.28
C LEU A 21 3.86 7.50 15.79
N LEU A 22 3.07 6.61 16.39
CA LEU A 22 2.86 6.58 17.84
C LEU A 22 4.16 6.28 18.59
N LYS A 23 4.98 5.35 18.09
CA LYS A 23 6.32 5.08 18.64
C LYS A 23 7.25 6.30 18.54
N ASP A 24 7.10 7.10 17.50
CA ASP A 24 7.89 8.32 17.25
C ASP A 24 7.25 9.58 17.91
N ASN A 25 6.32 9.39 18.87
CA ASN A 25 5.67 10.43 19.67
C ASN A 25 4.85 11.45 18.88
N PHE A 26 4.11 11.01 17.85
CA PHE A 26 3.07 11.81 17.21
C PHE A 26 1.71 11.55 17.86
N ASP A 27 0.82 12.58 17.82
CA ASP A 27 -0.61 12.36 18.05
C ASP A 27 -1.24 11.89 16.74
N VAL A 28 -1.89 10.74 16.75
CA VAL A 28 -2.44 10.11 15.54
C VAL A 28 -3.97 10.03 15.63
N VAL A 29 -4.63 10.64 14.66
CA VAL A 29 -6.05 10.39 14.41
C VAL A 29 -6.15 9.49 13.19
N GLY A 30 -6.75 8.32 13.37
CA GLY A 30 -6.95 7.35 12.32
C GLY A 30 -8.41 7.28 11.87
N ILE A 31 -8.68 7.33 10.57
CA ILE A 31 -10.02 7.10 10.02
C ILE A 31 -10.02 5.91 9.07
N ASP A 32 -11.09 5.10 9.13
CA ASP A 32 -11.38 3.99 8.24
C ASP A 32 -12.88 3.72 8.24
N ASN A 33 -13.47 3.35 7.11
CA ASN A 33 -14.89 3.01 7.05
C ASN A 33 -15.20 1.56 7.46
N LEU A 34 -14.15 0.74 7.63
CA LEU A 34 -14.24 -0.68 7.95
C LEU A 34 -15.11 -1.45 6.94
N ASN A 35 -14.99 -1.14 5.63
CA ASN A 35 -15.72 -1.87 4.59
C ASN A 35 -15.39 -3.38 4.62
N ASP A 36 -16.28 -4.17 4.07
CA ASP A 36 -16.23 -5.64 4.08
C ASP A 36 -15.57 -6.26 2.82
N TYR A 37 -14.77 -5.49 2.08
CA TYR A 37 -14.02 -5.99 0.92
C TYR A 37 -13.19 -7.25 1.26
N TYR A 38 -12.67 -7.31 2.47
CA TYR A 38 -12.12 -8.50 3.11
C TYR A 38 -12.47 -8.49 4.62
N SER A 39 -12.11 -9.57 5.35
CA SER A 39 -12.46 -9.75 6.77
C SER A 39 -12.29 -8.48 7.58
N VAL A 40 -13.39 -8.02 8.19
CA VAL A 40 -13.42 -6.90 9.12
C VAL A 40 -12.65 -7.25 10.40
N ASP A 41 -12.64 -8.52 10.82
CA ASP A 41 -11.90 -8.97 12.01
C ASP A 41 -10.40 -8.70 11.87
N LEU A 42 -9.83 -8.90 10.66
CA LEU A 42 -8.43 -8.56 10.39
C LEU A 42 -8.18 -7.05 10.49
N LYS A 43 -9.15 -6.22 10.10
CA LYS A 43 -9.07 -4.75 10.27
C LYS A 43 -9.13 -4.37 11.75
N LEU A 44 -10.01 -5.00 12.52
CA LEU A 44 -10.10 -4.78 13.98
C LEU A 44 -8.83 -5.24 14.69
N ALA A 45 -8.28 -6.41 14.34
CA ALA A 45 -7.02 -6.89 14.90
C ALA A 45 -5.84 -5.93 14.63
N ARG A 46 -5.82 -5.25 13.48
CA ARG A 46 -4.82 -4.20 13.21
C ARG A 46 -5.01 -2.98 14.12
N LEU A 47 -6.24 -2.58 14.37
CA LEU A 47 -6.53 -1.48 15.30
C LEU A 47 -6.18 -1.84 16.74
N GLU A 48 -6.36 -3.08 17.16
CA GLU A 48 -5.98 -3.56 18.51
C GLU A 48 -4.49 -3.37 18.80
N MET A 49 -3.63 -3.45 17.76
CA MET A 49 -2.18 -3.20 17.94
C MET A 49 -1.86 -1.78 18.44
N ILE A 50 -2.78 -0.83 18.28
CA ILE A 50 -2.54 0.60 18.52
C ILE A 50 -3.59 1.28 19.41
N ASN A 51 -4.77 0.68 19.59
CA ASN A 51 -5.89 1.27 20.32
C ASN A 51 -5.60 1.58 21.80
N SER A 52 -4.68 0.86 22.43
CA SER A 52 -4.29 1.11 23.82
C SER A 52 -3.37 2.33 24.01
N ASN A 53 -2.87 2.92 22.92
CA ASN A 53 -1.98 4.07 23.01
C ASN A 53 -2.80 5.36 23.27
N PRO A 54 -2.50 6.15 24.32
CA PRO A 54 -3.26 7.35 24.68
C PRO A 54 -3.17 8.48 23.63
N HIS A 55 -2.20 8.41 22.72
CA HIS A 55 -2.02 9.35 21.61
C HIS A 55 -2.68 8.90 20.32
N PHE A 56 -3.50 7.83 20.37
CA PHE A 56 -4.25 7.34 19.22
C PHE A 56 -5.76 7.56 19.40
N THR A 57 -6.39 8.10 18.37
CA THR A 57 -7.85 8.17 18.29
C THR A 57 -8.31 7.53 16.99
N PHE A 58 -9.19 6.54 17.08
CA PHE A 58 -9.85 5.92 15.93
C PHE A 58 -11.25 6.51 15.73
N LEU A 59 -11.59 6.82 14.48
CA LEU A 59 -12.93 7.23 14.07
C LEU A 59 -13.37 6.39 12.88
N LYS A 60 -14.51 5.71 13.02
CA LYS A 60 -15.13 5.03 11.89
C LYS A 60 -15.77 6.07 10.98
N GLN A 61 -15.12 6.38 9.87
CA GLN A 61 -15.54 7.44 8.94
C GLN A 61 -15.16 7.10 7.51
N ASP A 62 -16.04 7.45 6.56
CA ASP A 62 -15.76 7.36 5.13
C ASP A 62 -15.21 8.68 4.60
N ILE A 63 -14.14 8.62 3.80
CA ILE A 63 -13.52 9.79 3.16
C ILE A 63 -14.41 10.41 2.08
N SER A 64 -15.40 9.69 1.57
CA SER A 64 -16.40 10.22 0.64
C SER A 64 -17.44 11.13 1.31
N ASP A 65 -17.61 11.05 2.64
CA ASP A 65 -18.44 11.99 3.40
C ASP A 65 -17.68 13.31 3.64
N LYS A 66 -17.88 14.23 2.73
CA LYS A 66 -17.22 15.55 2.75
C LYS A 66 -17.49 16.32 4.05
N GLN A 67 -18.75 16.32 4.53
CA GLN A 67 -19.15 17.12 5.70
C GLN A 67 -18.46 16.61 6.98
N GLN A 68 -18.48 15.31 7.20
CA GLN A 68 -17.79 14.71 8.36
C GLN A 68 -16.28 14.96 8.31
N LEU A 69 -15.68 14.83 7.11
CA LEU A 69 -14.25 15.08 6.93
C LEU A 69 -13.86 16.54 7.24
N PHE A 70 -14.63 17.50 6.75
CA PHE A 70 -14.39 18.93 7.03
C PHE A 70 -14.56 19.27 8.52
N ASN A 71 -15.57 18.69 9.18
CA ASN A 71 -15.74 18.84 10.62
C ASN A 71 -14.53 18.31 11.39
N LEU A 72 -14.00 17.16 10.97
CA LEU A 72 -12.81 16.56 11.57
C LEU A 72 -11.57 17.47 11.41
N PHE A 73 -11.30 17.97 10.20
CA PHE A 73 -10.18 18.87 9.94
C PHE A 73 -10.28 20.18 10.73
N ASN A 74 -11.47 20.75 10.80
CA ASN A 74 -11.71 21.97 11.58
C ASN A 74 -11.43 21.78 13.07
N LYS A 75 -11.85 20.63 13.62
CA LYS A 75 -11.67 20.28 15.04
C LYS A 75 -10.21 19.98 15.36
N GLU A 76 -9.58 19.11 14.59
CA GLU A 76 -8.30 18.50 14.96
C GLU A 76 -7.07 19.32 14.52
N LYS A 77 -7.16 20.11 13.43
CA LYS A 77 -6.09 20.98 12.90
C LYS A 77 -4.78 20.23 12.68
N PHE A 78 -4.76 19.30 11.75
CA PHE A 78 -3.64 18.41 11.48
C PHE A 78 -2.38 19.14 11.00
N ASN A 79 -1.21 18.68 11.44
CA ASN A 79 0.07 19.12 10.90
C ASN A 79 0.44 18.39 9.61
N TYR A 80 0.10 17.10 9.54
CA TYR A 80 0.40 16.20 8.44
C TYR A 80 -0.80 15.31 8.12
N VAL A 81 -0.92 14.93 6.86
CA VAL A 81 -1.92 13.96 6.41
C VAL A 81 -1.22 12.85 5.63
N ILE A 82 -1.46 11.59 6.04
CA ILE A 82 -1.03 10.40 5.32
C ILE A 82 -2.28 9.70 4.81
N HIS A 83 -2.57 9.90 3.52
CA HIS A 83 -3.78 9.44 2.87
C HIS A 83 -3.56 8.10 2.19
N LEU A 84 -3.94 7.02 2.88
CA LEU A 84 -3.84 5.63 2.41
C LEU A 84 -5.20 4.96 2.17
N ALA A 85 -6.29 5.60 2.57
CA ALA A 85 -7.64 5.10 2.30
C ALA A 85 -7.91 5.08 0.79
N ALA A 86 -8.25 3.91 0.29
CA ALA A 86 -8.64 3.70 -1.10
C ALA A 86 -9.28 2.31 -1.25
N GLN A 87 -10.13 2.14 -2.27
CA GLN A 87 -10.43 0.81 -2.76
C GLN A 87 -9.24 0.33 -3.58
N ALA A 88 -8.63 -0.77 -3.15
CA ALA A 88 -7.48 -1.40 -3.80
C ALA A 88 -7.90 -2.67 -4.56
N GLY A 89 -7.00 -3.18 -5.41
CA GLY A 89 -7.22 -4.40 -6.20
C GLY A 89 -7.57 -4.11 -7.66
N VAL A 90 -6.68 -4.52 -8.56
CA VAL A 90 -6.87 -4.32 -10.01
C VAL A 90 -8.09 -5.08 -10.52
N ARG A 91 -8.21 -6.36 -10.12
CA ARG A 91 -9.28 -7.26 -10.60
C ARG A 91 -10.66 -6.82 -10.09
N TYR A 92 -10.76 -6.48 -8.83
CA TYR A 92 -12.03 -6.04 -8.24
C TYR A 92 -12.55 -4.75 -8.87
N SER A 93 -11.68 -3.93 -9.48
CA SER A 93 -12.11 -2.73 -10.22
C SER A 93 -12.89 -3.05 -11.50
N ILE A 94 -12.81 -4.28 -12.00
CA ILE A 94 -13.60 -4.75 -13.14
C ILE A 94 -14.98 -5.22 -12.67
N GLU A 95 -15.04 -5.84 -11.50
CA GLU A 95 -16.26 -6.43 -10.94
C GLU A 95 -17.15 -5.38 -10.25
N ASN A 96 -16.55 -4.41 -9.57
CA ASN A 96 -17.25 -3.39 -8.80
C ASN A 96 -16.61 -1.99 -9.01
N PRO A 97 -16.82 -1.34 -10.18
CA PRO A 97 -16.17 -0.08 -10.55
C PRO A 97 -16.62 1.12 -9.68
N ASP A 98 -17.87 1.17 -9.24
CA ASP A 98 -18.44 2.32 -8.54
C ASP A 98 -17.73 2.64 -7.23
N VAL A 99 -17.30 1.62 -6.49
CA VAL A 99 -16.58 1.83 -5.21
C VAL A 99 -15.21 2.48 -5.43
N TYR A 100 -14.60 2.31 -6.63
CA TYR A 100 -13.35 2.99 -6.98
C TYR A 100 -13.56 4.47 -7.27
N ILE A 101 -14.67 4.83 -7.92
CA ILE A 101 -15.01 6.25 -8.13
C ILE A 101 -15.29 6.92 -6.79
N GLN A 102 -16.11 6.31 -5.94
CA GLN A 102 -16.45 6.88 -4.63
C GLN A 102 -15.23 7.02 -3.72
N SER A 103 -14.49 5.94 -3.51
CA SER A 103 -13.35 5.98 -2.58
C SER A 103 -12.15 6.72 -3.18
N ASN A 104 -11.75 6.38 -4.42
CA ASN A 104 -10.46 6.84 -4.94
C ASN A 104 -10.55 8.23 -5.57
N ILE A 105 -11.66 8.57 -6.25
CA ILE A 105 -11.81 9.89 -6.88
C ILE A 105 -12.45 10.87 -5.89
N ILE A 106 -13.69 10.60 -5.46
CA ILE A 106 -14.42 11.52 -4.58
C ILE A 106 -13.73 11.63 -3.21
N GLY A 107 -13.32 10.49 -2.63
CA GLY A 107 -12.62 10.49 -1.35
C GLY A 107 -11.31 11.27 -1.38
N THR A 108 -10.46 11.06 -2.40
CA THR A 108 -9.20 11.82 -2.55
C THR A 108 -9.45 13.29 -2.82
N PHE A 109 -10.45 13.62 -3.66
CA PHE A 109 -10.86 15.00 -3.88
C PHE A 109 -11.26 15.69 -2.57
N ASN A 110 -12.02 15.03 -1.71
CA ASN A 110 -12.42 15.58 -0.41
C ASN A 110 -11.20 15.81 0.52
N ILE A 111 -10.21 14.92 0.50
CA ILE A 111 -8.94 15.12 1.26
C ILE A 111 -8.18 16.34 0.74
N LEU A 112 -8.07 16.50 -0.58
CA LEU A 112 -7.41 17.66 -1.20
C LEU A 112 -8.13 18.97 -0.82
N GLU A 113 -9.45 19.00 -0.91
CA GLU A 113 -10.27 20.15 -0.50
C GLU A 113 -10.10 20.43 1.00
N ALA A 114 -10.15 19.41 1.86
CA ALA A 114 -9.95 19.59 3.28
C ALA A 114 -8.55 20.19 3.60
N CYS A 115 -7.50 19.66 2.96
CA CYS A 115 -6.14 20.22 3.10
C CYS A 115 -5.99 21.63 2.53
N ARG A 116 -6.79 22.01 1.53
CA ARG A 116 -6.84 23.37 1.00
C ARG A 116 -7.44 24.36 1.99
N TYR A 117 -8.57 23.99 2.63
CA TYR A 117 -9.25 24.86 3.61
C TYR A 117 -8.57 24.85 4.98
N TYR A 118 -7.91 23.75 5.34
CA TYR A 118 -7.17 23.56 6.58
C TYR A 118 -5.73 23.17 6.26
N PRO A 119 -4.84 24.13 5.95
CA PRO A 119 -3.52 23.87 5.42
C PRO A 119 -2.67 22.97 6.33
N VAL A 120 -2.02 22.00 5.73
CA VAL A 120 -1.10 21.07 6.39
C VAL A 120 0.33 21.28 5.91
N LYS A 121 1.32 20.88 6.71
CA LYS A 121 2.74 21.02 6.35
C LYS A 121 3.15 20.06 5.23
N HIS A 122 2.51 18.91 5.14
CA HIS A 122 2.75 17.92 4.09
C HIS A 122 1.55 16.96 3.98
N LEU A 123 1.05 16.78 2.77
CA LEU A 123 0.11 15.71 2.39
C LEU A 123 0.89 14.63 1.65
N ILE A 124 0.92 13.40 2.19
CA ILE A 124 1.47 12.22 1.52
C ILE A 124 0.30 11.32 1.14
N TYR A 125 0.22 10.90 -0.12
CA TYR A 125 -0.89 10.05 -0.57
C TYR A 125 -0.41 8.82 -1.33
N ALA A 126 -1.23 7.74 -1.27
CA ALA A 126 -0.96 6.51 -1.99
C ALA A 126 -1.39 6.59 -3.45
N SER A 127 -0.41 6.57 -4.37
CA SER A 127 -0.56 6.14 -5.75
C SER A 127 -0.26 4.63 -5.87
N SER A 128 0.09 4.12 -7.04
CA SER A 128 0.34 2.70 -7.28
C SER A 128 1.25 2.50 -8.49
N SER A 129 2.07 1.46 -8.48
CA SER A 129 2.81 1.00 -9.67
C SER A 129 1.89 0.60 -10.83
N SER A 130 0.61 0.34 -10.57
CA SER A 130 -0.38 0.05 -11.61
C SER A 130 -0.55 1.20 -12.62
N VAL A 131 -0.16 2.45 -12.27
CA VAL A 131 -0.22 3.59 -13.19
C VAL A 131 0.73 3.44 -14.38
N TYR A 132 1.79 2.63 -14.26
CA TYR A 132 2.70 2.33 -15.36
C TYR A 132 2.02 1.55 -16.50
N GLY A 133 0.89 0.88 -16.21
CA GLY A 133 0.04 0.24 -17.22
C GLY A 133 0.80 -0.75 -18.07
N ALA A 134 0.79 -0.54 -19.39
CA ALA A 134 1.42 -1.40 -20.38
C ALA A 134 2.90 -1.06 -20.66
N ASN A 135 3.56 -0.25 -19.84
CA ASN A 135 4.98 0.06 -20.04
C ASN A 135 5.82 -1.22 -19.97
N THR A 136 6.75 -1.35 -20.93
CA THR A 136 7.66 -2.50 -21.04
C THR A 136 9.08 -2.20 -20.58
N LYS A 137 9.46 -0.91 -20.54
CA LYS A 137 10.76 -0.46 -20.02
C LYS A 137 10.83 -0.72 -18.51
N VAL A 138 11.89 -1.35 -18.04
CA VAL A 138 12.19 -1.57 -16.62
C VAL A 138 13.64 -1.18 -16.31
N PRO A 139 13.96 -0.69 -15.10
CA PRO A 139 13.03 -0.36 -13.99
C PRO A 139 12.05 0.75 -14.37
N PHE A 140 10.85 0.73 -13.75
CA PHE A 140 9.87 1.80 -13.89
C PHE A 140 10.37 3.06 -13.20
N SER A 141 10.48 4.15 -13.94
CA SER A 141 10.90 5.47 -13.44
C SER A 141 9.70 6.41 -13.30
N GLU A 142 9.76 7.33 -12.34
CA GLU A 142 8.74 8.37 -12.19
C GLU A 142 8.64 9.29 -13.41
N ASP A 143 9.70 9.32 -14.22
CA ASP A 143 9.75 10.13 -15.45
C ASP A 143 9.13 9.41 -16.66
N ASP A 144 8.74 8.15 -16.52
CA ASP A 144 8.08 7.40 -17.58
C ASP A 144 6.64 7.92 -17.80
N PHE A 145 6.19 7.90 -19.07
CA PHE A 145 4.80 8.22 -19.39
C PHE A 145 3.86 7.17 -18.80
N VAL A 146 2.79 7.62 -18.16
CA VAL A 146 1.81 6.78 -17.45
C VAL A 146 0.37 7.11 -17.89
N ASP A 147 0.18 7.41 -19.16
CA ASP A 147 -1.09 7.88 -19.73
C ASP A 147 -1.94 6.75 -20.31
N HIS A 148 -1.47 5.50 -20.24
CA HIS A 148 -2.16 4.32 -20.76
C HIS A 148 -2.42 3.28 -19.65
N PRO A 149 -3.25 3.62 -18.64
CA PRO A 149 -3.61 2.67 -17.58
C PRO A 149 -4.42 1.51 -18.17
N VAL A 150 -4.15 0.28 -17.69
CA VAL A 150 -4.82 -0.95 -18.17
C VAL A 150 -5.93 -1.44 -17.24
N SER A 151 -6.30 -0.65 -16.24
CA SER A 151 -7.42 -0.95 -15.33
C SER A 151 -8.04 0.34 -14.79
N LEU A 152 -9.30 0.27 -14.37
CA LEU A 152 -9.97 1.40 -13.72
C LEU A 152 -9.25 1.79 -12.42
N TYR A 153 -8.77 0.83 -11.64
CA TYR A 153 -7.95 1.11 -10.47
C TYR A 153 -6.74 1.98 -10.82
N ALA A 154 -5.98 1.60 -11.84
CA ALA A 154 -4.83 2.39 -12.31
C ALA A 154 -5.24 3.80 -12.77
N ALA A 155 -6.34 3.90 -13.53
CA ALA A 155 -6.89 5.17 -13.98
C ALA A 155 -7.27 6.08 -12.79
N THR A 156 -7.91 5.54 -11.73
CA THR A 156 -8.21 6.33 -10.53
C THR A 156 -6.97 6.81 -9.80
N LYS A 157 -5.91 5.98 -9.71
CA LYS A 157 -4.64 6.38 -9.08
C LYS A 157 -3.90 7.45 -9.90
N LYS A 158 -3.88 7.32 -11.24
CA LYS A 158 -3.35 8.37 -12.10
C LYS A 158 -4.14 9.68 -11.97
N SER A 159 -5.47 9.60 -11.89
CA SER A 159 -6.32 10.77 -11.64
C SER A 159 -5.99 11.45 -10.32
N ASN A 160 -5.66 10.69 -9.28
CA ASN A 160 -5.21 11.27 -8.00
C ASN A 160 -3.90 12.07 -8.17
N GLU A 161 -2.93 11.57 -8.96
CA GLU A 161 -1.68 12.29 -9.26
C GLU A 161 -1.97 13.62 -9.98
N LEU A 162 -2.88 13.62 -10.97
CA LEU A 162 -3.25 14.82 -11.73
C LEU A 162 -4.01 15.83 -10.86
N MET A 163 -4.95 15.39 -10.03
CA MET A 163 -5.66 16.25 -9.09
C MET A 163 -4.69 16.87 -8.08
N ALA A 164 -3.80 16.07 -7.49
CA ALA A 164 -2.80 16.53 -6.52
C ALA A 164 -1.86 17.58 -7.13
N HIS A 165 -1.40 17.36 -8.38
CA HIS A 165 -0.60 18.33 -9.10
C HIS A 165 -1.34 19.66 -9.31
N SER A 166 -2.60 19.60 -9.75
CA SER A 166 -3.42 20.79 -9.96
C SER A 166 -3.64 21.58 -8.67
N TYR A 167 -3.95 20.89 -7.56
CA TYR A 167 -4.12 21.51 -6.25
C TYR A 167 -2.82 22.15 -5.73
N SER A 168 -1.70 21.44 -5.89
CA SER A 168 -0.41 21.99 -5.52
C SER A 168 -0.06 23.23 -6.34
N HIS A 169 -0.31 23.22 -7.65
CA HIS A 169 -0.07 24.38 -8.52
C HIS A 169 -0.91 25.59 -8.13
N LEU A 170 -2.21 25.39 -7.93
CA LEU A 170 -3.16 26.48 -7.65
C LEU A 170 -3.04 27.02 -6.22
N TYR A 171 -2.83 26.15 -5.25
CA TYR A 171 -2.93 26.50 -3.81
C TYR A 171 -1.60 26.36 -3.06
N GLN A 172 -0.50 26.07 -3.76
CA GLN A 172 0.84 25.94 -3.19
C GLN A 172 0.92 24.88 -2.07
N MET A 173 0.09 23.85 -2.14
CA MET A 173 0.05 22.77 -1.16
C MET A 173 1.25 21.85 -1.31
N PRO A 174 2.00 21.53 -0.24
CA PRO A 174 3.10 20.56 -0.29
C PRO A 174 2.54 19.14 -0.33
N ILE A 175 2.68 18.46 -1.46
CA ILE A 175 2.07 17.16 -1.70
C ILE A 175 3.10 16.18 -2.26
N THR A 176 3.16 14.95 -1.72
CA THR A 176 3.96 13.85 -2.27
C THR A 176 3.08 12.63 -2.52
N GLY A 177 3.06 12.14 -3.75
CA GLY A 177 2.46 10.87 -4.12
C GLY A 177 3.48 9.73 -4.06
N LEU A 178 3.06 8.57 -3.57
CA LEU A 178 3.89 7.37 -3.52
C LEU A 178 3.30 6.29 -4.43
N ARG A 179 4.04 5.87 -5.46
CA ARG A 179 3.70 4.71 -6.29
C ARG A 179 4.18 3.45 -5.60
N PHE A 180 3.28 2.82 -4.84
CA PHE A 180 3.58 1.58 -4.14
C PHE A 180 3.74 0.42 -5.12
N PHE A 181 4.81 -0.35 -4.95
CA PHE A 181 4.97 -1.67 -5.56
C PHE A 181 4.36 -2.73 -4.65
N THR A 182 4.74 -4.01 -4.80
CA THR A 182 4.06 -5.09 -4.07
C THR A 182 4.53 -5.14 -2.62
N VAL A 183 3.69 -4.65 -1.71
CA VAL A 183 3.97 -4.68 -0.26
C VAL A 183 3.53 -6.01 0.34
N TYR A 184 4.37 -6.64 1.16
CA TYR A 184 4.08 -7.90 1.83
C TYR A 184 4.53 -7.87 3.31
N GLY A 185 4.02 -8.80 4.11
CA GLY A 185 4.39 -8.95 5.54
C GLY A 185 3.22 -9.40 6.41
N PRO A 186 3.44 -9.48 7.75
CA PRO A 186 2.41 -9.76 8.73
C PRO A 186 1.19 -8.85 8.61
N MET A 187 0.01 -9.35 8.95
CA MET A 187 -1.23 -8.56 8.85
C MET A 187 -1.53 -8.05 7.42
N GLY A 188 -0.96 -8.67 6.39
CA GLY A 188 -1.16 -8.29 5.00
C GLY A 188 -2.60 -8.44 4.52
N ARG A 189 -2.86 -8.07 3.26
CA ARG A 189 -4.20 -8.20 2.68
C ARG A 189 -4.42 -9.64 2.18
N PRO A 190 -5.60 -10.24 2.45
CA PRO A 190 -5.89 -11.63 2.05
C PRO A 190 -5.94 -11.87 0.54
N ASP A 191 -6.19 -10.84 -0.27
CA ASP A 191 -6.22 -10.90 -1.73
C ASP A 191 -4.81 -10.87 -2.39
N MET A 192 -3.76 -10.65 -1.61
CA MET A 192 -2.38 -10.72 -2.10
C MET A 192 -1.91 -12.17 -2.23
N ALA A 193 -1.09 -12.44 -3.26
CA ALA A 193 -0.68 -13.79 -3.63
C ALA A 193 -0.11 -14.62 -2.47
N TYR A 194 0.82 -14.08 -1.70
CA TYR A 194 1.44 -14.79 -0.57
C TYR A 194 0.42 -15.21 0.50
N PHE A 195 -0.55 -14.36 0.78
CA PHE A 195 -1.59 -14.64 1.76
C PHE A 195 -2.59 -15.66 1.20
N SER A 196 -3.02 -15.45 -0.05
CA SER A 196 -3.93 -16.36 -0.76
C SER A 196 -3.35 -17.77 -0.87
N PHE A 197 -2.05 -17.92 -1.18
CA PHE A 197 -1.41 -19.24 -1.28
C PHE A 197 -1.41 -19.99 0.04
N VAL A 198 -1.18 -19.30 1.16
CA VAL A 198 -1.25 -19.91 2.49
C VAL A 198 -2.68 -20.27 2.86
N ASN A 199 -3.66 -19.42 2.57
CA ASN A 199 -5.08 -19.74 2.76
C ASN A 199 -5.48 -20.98 1.96
N ASP A 200 -5.08 -21.05 0.68
CA ASP A 200 -5.41 -22.19 -0.20
C ASP A 200 -4.75 -23.48 0.29
N TYR A 201 -3.51 -23.42 0.81
CA TYR A 201 -2.86 -24.57 1.42
C TYR A 201 -3.66 -25.13 2.59
N PHE A 202 -4.06 -24.30 3.55
CA PHE A 202 -4.84 -24.75 4.72
C PHE A 202 -6.25 -25.19 4.32
N ALA A 203 -6.83 -24.62 3.28
CA ALA A 203 -8.08 -25.05 2.69
C ALA A 203 -7.95 -26.31 1.81
N LYS A 204 -6.74 -26.92 1.69
CA LYS A 204 -6.41 -28.08 0.84
C LYS A 204 -6.72 -27.84 -0.65
N LYS A 205 -6.66 -26.60 -1.09
CA LYS A 205 -6.86 -26.17 -2.49
C LYS A 205 -5.54 -26.17 -3.25
N THR A 206 -5.63 -26.16 -4.57
CA THR A 206 -4.50 -25.98 -5.49
C THR A 206 -4.29 -24.48 -5.72
N ILE A 207 -3.07 -23.99 -5.51
CA ILE A 207 -2.71 -22.61 -5.84
C ILE A 207 -2.58 -22.45 -7.37
N LYS A 208 -3.07 -21.31 -7.89
CA LYS A 208 -2.98 -21.00 -9.33
C LYS A 208 -1.83 -20.05 -9.59
N ILE A 209 -0.91 -20.45 -10.44
CA ILE A 209 0.29 -19.70 -10.82
C ILE A 209 0.14 -19.31 -12.28
N PHE A 210 0.08 -18.00 -12.55
CA PHE A 210 -0.19 -17.45 -13.89
C PHE A 210 1.13 -17.14 -14.62
N ASN A 211 1.90 -18.20 -14.98
CA ASN A 211 3.17 -18.06 -15.70
C ASN A 211 3.27 -19.01 -16.92
N ASN A 212 2.17 -19.56 -17.40
CA ASN A 212 2.12 -20.55 -18.50
C ASN A 212 2.93 -21.85 -18.25
N GLY A 213 3.41 -22.10 -17.03
CA GLY A 213 4.39 -23.17 -16.76
C GLY A 213 5.79 -22.89 -17.33
N ASP A 214 6.06 -21.65 -17.72
CA ASP A 214 7.37 -21.21 -18.23
C ASP A 214 8.26 -20.77 -17.06
N PHE A 215 9.16 -21.66 -16.64
CA PHE A 215 10.09 -21.41 -15.55
C PHE A 215 11.34 -20.64 -15.99
N GLU A 216 11.65 -20.61 -17.28
CA GLU A 216 12.78 -19.82 -17.82
C GLU A 216 12.42 -18.35 -17.88
N ASN A 217 11.19 -18.05 -18.36
CA ASN A 217 10.65 -16.70 -18.44
C ASN A 217 9.58 -16.46 -17.35
N ASP A 218 9.90 -16.78 -16.10
CA ASP A 218 8.99 -16.60 -14.98
C ASP A 218 8.62 -15.14 -14.75
N MET A 219 7.50 -14.91 -14.06
CA MET A 219 7.05 -13.58 -13.68
C MET A 219 7.96 -12.97 -12.60
N TYR A 220 8.27 -11.69 -12.74
CA TYR A 220 9.07 -10.96 -11.74
C TYR A 220 8.25 -9.89 -11.05
N ARG A 221 8.40 -9.78 -9.74
CA ARG A 221 7.76 -8.73 -8.93
C ARG A 221 8.76 -8.11 -7.95
N ASP A 222 8.60 -6.82 -7.74
CA ASP A 222 9.29 -6.08 -6.69
C ASP A 222 8.47 -6.24 -5.40
N PHE A 223 8.95 -7.12 -4.52
CA PHE A 223 8.35 -7.36 -3.21
C PHE A 223 9.07 -6.51 -2.16
N THR A 224 8.34 -5.67 -1.46
CA THR A 224 8.89 -4.80 -0.43
C THR A 224 8.25 -5.09 0.91
N TYR A 225 9.08 -5.35 1.91
CA TYR A 225 8.60 -5.66 3.26
C TYR A 225 7.93 -4.45 3.91
N ILE A 226 6.89 -4.70 4.70
CA ILE A 226 6.04 -3.65 5.29
C ILE A 226 6.83 -2.64 6.12
N ASP A 227 7.79 -3.07 6.95
CA ASP A 227 8.54 -2.14 7.80
C ASP A 227 9.47 -1.24 6.98
N ASP A 228 10.02 -1.72 5.87
CA ASP A 228 10.80 -0.90 4.93
C ASP A 228 9.93 0.18 4.26
N ILE A 229 8.70 -0.18 3.89
CA ILE A 229 7.71 0.78 3.36
C ILE A 229 7.39 1.85 4.40
N VAL A 230 7.14 1.45 5.64
CA VAL A 230 6.85 2.36 6.74
C VAL A 230 8.03 3.30 6.99
N GLU A 231 9.25 2.77 7.05
CA GLU A 231 10.46 3.58 7.24
C GLU A 231 10.58 4.66 6.14
N GLY A 232 10.37 4.31 4.88
CA GLY A 232 10.37 5.26 3.75
C GLY A 232 9.34 6.37 3.93
N ILE A 233 8.08 6.03 4.32
CA ILE A 233 7.01 7.00 4.55
C ILE A 233 7.35 7.94 5.72
N ILE A 234 7.81 7.40 6.83
CA ILE A 234 8.13 8.19 8.04
C ILE A 234 9.25 9.19 7.76
N ARG A 235 10.32 8.76 7.09
CA ARG A 235 11.41 9.66 6.72
C ARG A 235 11.02 10.75 5.72
N LEU A 236 9.96 10.51 4.95
CA LEU A 236 9.44 11.48 3.98
C LEU A 236 8.61 12.59 4.65
N ILE A 237 8.00 12.37 5.82
CA ILE A 237 7.15 13.35 6.50
C ILE A 237 7.85 14.73 6.63
N PRO A 238 9.10 14.84 7.12
CA PRO A 238 9.80 16.11 7.27
C PRO A 238 10.42 16.64 5.95
N LYS A 239 10.12 16.03 4.79
CA LYS A 239 10.69 16.37 3.49
C LYS A 239 9.63 16.82 2.47
N PRO A 240 8.78 17.83 2.80
CA PRO A 240 7.82 18.37 1.84
C PRO A 240 8.57 19.00 0.65
N PRO A 241 8.02 18.94 -0.57
CA PRO A 241 8.68 19.42 -1.79
C PRO A 241 8.60 20.96 -1.94
N LEU A 242 9.11 21.68 -0.96
CA LEU A 242 9.00 23.15 -0.89
C LEU A 242 9.84 23.89 -1.94
N ASN A 243 10.93 23.26 -2.39
CA ASN A 243 11.88 23.85 -3.34
C ASN A 243 11.44 23.69 -4.81
N LEU A 244 10.36 22.97 -5.07
CA LEU A 244 9.81 22.81 -6.42
C LEU A 244 8.91 23.99 -6.77
N LYS A 245 8.89 24.38 -8.07
CA LYS A 245 7.98 25.43 -8.58
C LYS A 245 6.51 25.06 -8.34
N VAL A 246 6.13 23.81 -8.59
CA VAL A 246 4.90 23.20 -8.13
C VAL A 246 5.29 22.28 -6.99
N LYS A 247 4.75 22.52 -5.80
CA LYS A 247 5.10 21.79 -4.57
C LYS A 247 4.49 20.37 -4.55
N HIS A 248 4.60 19.69 -5.68
CA HIS A 248 4.13 18.32 -5.89
C HIS A 248 5.23 17.48 -6.50
N GLN A 249 5.41 16.29 -5.94
CA GLN A 249 6.27 15.26 -6.51
C GLN A 249 5.58 13.89 -6.41
N VAL A 250 5.98 12.99 -7.30
CA VAL A 250 5.60 11.58 -7.24
C VAL A 250 6.89 10.77 -7.12
N LEU A 251 6.91 9.78 -6.25
CA LEU A 251 8.07 8.94 -5.97
C LEU A 251 7.66 7.47 -6.01
N ASN A 252 8.51 6.62 -6.56
CA ASN A 252 8.37 5.19 -6.41
C ASN A 252 8.77 4.77 -4.99
N ILE A 253 8.02 3.82 -4.43
CA ILE A 253 8.36 3.17 -3.18
C ILE A 253 8.32 1.65 -3.36
N GLY A 254 9.50 1.04 -3.38
CA GLY A 254 9.73 -0.37 -3.69
C GLY A 254 11.12 -0.79 -3.23
N ASN A 255 11.47 -2.06 -3.45
CA ASN A 255 12.76 -2.63 -3.05
C ASN A 255 13.84 -2.50 -4.14
N ASN A 256 13.44 -2.26 -5.39
CA ASN A 256 14.33 -2.28 -6.56
C ASN A 256 15.13 -3.59 -6.71
N GLN A 257 14.58 -4.70 -6.21
CA GLN A 257 15.15 -6.05 -6.32
C GLN A 257 14.04 -7.00 -6.76
N PRO A 258 13.84 -7.18 -8.08
CA PRO A 258 12.77 -8.03 -8.58
C PRO A 258 13.08 -9.50 -8.35
N GLU A 259 12.13 -10.21 -7.74
CA GLU A 259 12.21 -11.64 -7.47
C GLU A 259 11.34 -12.43 -8.43
N LYS A 260 11.80 -13.61 -8.86
CA LYS A 260 10.99 -14.57 -9.62
C LYS A 260 9.82 -15.06 -8.77
N LEU A 261 8.65 -15.21 -9.39
CA LEU A 261 7.46 -15.70 -8.70
C LEU A 261 7.68 -17.11 -8.10
N MET A 262 8.36 -17.99 -8.82
CA MET A 262 8.65 -19.33 -8.30
C MET A 262 9.65 -19.32 -7.15
N THR A 263 10.67 -18.46 -7.18
CA THR A 263 11.58 -18.26 -6.03
C THR A 263 10.80 -17.80 -4.80
N PHE A 264 9.89 -16.83 -4.99
CA PHE A 264 9.02 -16.35 -3.92
C PHE A 264 8.16 -17.47 -3.32
N ILE A 265 7.52 -18.30 -4.16
CA ILE A 265 6.68 -19.42 -3.73
C ILE A 265 7.49 -20.48 -2.98
N THR A 266 8.67 -20.87 -3.49
CA THR A 266 9.54 -21.84 -2.83
C THR A 266 10.03 -21.32 -1.47
N THR A 267 10.43 -20.05 -1.40
CA THR A 267 10.83 -19.42 -0.12
C THR A 267 9.66 -19.40 0.87
N LEU A 268 8.43 -19.16 0.40
CA LEU A 268 7.24 -19.21 1.26
C LEU A 268 6.99 -20.64 1.80
N GLU A 269 7.15 -21.67 0.98
CA GLU A 269 7.06 -23.09 1.41
C GLU A 269 8.12 -23.42 2.47
N GLU A 270 9.37 -22.98 2.27
CA GLU A 270 10.47 -23.14 3.25
C GLU A 270 10.14 -22.44 4.58
N CYS A 271 9.66 -21.20 4.53
CA CYS A 271 9.31 -20.44 5.73
C CYS A 271 8.14 -21.07 6.48
N MET A 272 7.11 -21.56 5.76
CA MET A 272 6.00 -22.29 6.37
C MET A 272 6.48 -23.62 6.99
N SER A 273 7.37 -24.34 6.31
CA SER A 273 7.94 -25.60 6.82
C SER A 273 8.69 -25.36 8.13
N ALA A 274 9.50 -24.31 8.19
CA ALA A 274 10.23 -23.93 9.39
C ALA A 274 9.28 -23.52 10.54
N SER A 275 8.20 -22.77 10.23
CA SER A 275 7.25 -22.30 11.25
C SER A 275 6.33 -23.41 11.78
N LEU A 276 6.03 -24.44 10.97
CA LEU A 276 5.17 -25.58 11.33
C LEU A 276 5.93 -26.82 11.81
N GLY A 277 7.26 -26.84 11.64
CA GLY A 277 8.11 -27.97 12.02
C GLY A 277 7.89 -29.22 11.17
N LYS A 278 7.37 -29.09 9.96
CA LYS A 278 7.13 -30.19 9.00
C LYS A 278 7.27 -29.71 7.56
N PRO A 279 7.65 -30.59 6.62
CA PRO A 279 7.72 -30.22 5.20
C PRO A 279 6.37 -29.72 4.67
N ILE A 280 6.40 -28.61 3.97
CA ILE A 280 5.23 -27.99 3.31
C ILE A 280 5.53 -27.88 1.82
N GLU A 281 4.60 -28.36 1.01
CA GLU A 281 4.61 -28.22 -0.43
C GLU A 281 3.19 -27.85 -0.90
N PHE A 282 3.08 -26.79 -1.71
CA PHE A 282 1.81 -26.38 -2.29
C PHE A 282 1.44 -27.27 -3.48
N LYS A 283 0.18 -27.64 -3.59
CA LYS A 283 -0.36 -28.17 -4.85
C LYS A 283 -0.45 -27.01 -5.84
N LYS A 284 0.27 -27.10 -6.96
CA LYS A 284 0.42 -26.03 -7.95
C LYS A 284 -0.30 -26.37 -9.26
N SER A 285 -1.02 -25.40 -9.84
CA SER A 285 -1.55 -25.41 -11.20
C SER A 285 -0.98 -24.23 -11.94
N PHE A 286 -0.43 -24.48 -13.12
CA PHE A 286 0.18 -23.45 -13.96
C PHE A 286 -0.82 -23.03 -15.02
N GLU A 287 -1.25 -21.77 -14.94
CA GLU A 287 -2.31 -21.20 -15.76
C GLU A 287 -1.74 -20.17 -16.75
N PRO A 288 -2.44 -19.88 -17.85
CA PRO A 288 -2.06 -18.80 -18.76
C PRO A 288 -1.98 -17.44 -18.05
N ILE A 289 -1.01 -16.61 -18.48
CA ILE A 289 -0.90 -15.23 -18.03
C ILE A 289 -2.21 -14.50 -18.33
N LYS A 290 -2.77 -13.80 -17.33
CA LYS A 290 -4.04 -13.12 -17.49
C LYS A 290 -3.87 -11.80 -18.28
N PRO A 291 -4.90 -11.38 -19.06
CA PRO A 291 -4.90 -10.08 -19.69
C PRO A 291 -4.68 -8.97 -18.65
N GLY A 292 -3.76 -8.06 -18.95
CA GLY A 292 -3.38 -6.96 -18.06
C GLY A 292 -2.31 -7.27 -17.02
N ASP A 293 -1.86 -8.53 -16.89
CA ASP A 293 -0.68 -8.87 -16.10
C ASP A 293 0.60 -8.51 -16.87
N VAL A 294 1.53 -7.83 -16.19
CA VAL A 294 2.83 -7.44 -16.74
C VAL A 294 3.88 -8.46 -16.31
N HIS A 295 4.73 -8.90 -17.24
CA HIS A 295 5.72 -9.95 -17.01
C HIS A 295 6.73 -9.56 -15.92
N LYS A 296 7.24 -8.32 -15.95
CA LYS A 296 8.24 -7.83 -15.01
C LYS A 296 7.88 -6.44 -14.49
N THR A 297 7.81 -6.30 -13.17
CA THR A 297 7.58 -5.01 -12.52
C THR A 297 8.56 -4.79 -11.40
N PHE A 298 9.36 -3.72 -11.48
CA PHE A 298 10.21 -3.26 -10.37
C PHE A 298 10.49 -1.77 -10.49
N ALA A 299 10.72 -1.14 -9.33
CA ALA A 299 10.88 0.28 -9.16
C ALA A 299 12.31 0.73 -9.47
N ASP A 300 12.44 1.89 -10.11
CA ASP A 300 13.59 2.76 -9.86
C ASP A 300 13.26 3.57 -8.60
N THR A 301 14.07 3.46 -7.55
CA THR A 301 13.82 4.07 -6.24
C THR A 301 14.85 5.14 -5.88
N GLU A 302 15.76 5.49 -6.82
CA GLU A 302 16.88 6.39 -6.57
C GLU A 302 16.44 7.77 -6.03
N LYS A 303 15.35 8.32 -6.56
CA LYS A 303 14.82 9.62 -6.12
C LYS A 303 14.39 9.58 -4.65
N LEU A 304 13.65 8.55 -4.24
CA LEU A 304 13.23 8.38 -2.86
C LEU A 304 14.44 8.12 -1.95
N GLU A 305 15.31 7.17 -2.33
CA GLU A 305 16.50 6.81 -1.56
C GLU A 305 17.40 8.03 -1.30
N THR A 306 17.64 8.84 -2.33
CA THR A 306 18.42 10.09 -2.19
C THR A 306 17.74 11.10 -1.27
N LEU A 307 16.41 11.26 -1.39
CA LEU A 307 15.67 12.24 -0.60
C LEU A 307 15.60 11.88 0.89
N VAL A 308 15.41 10.60 1.22
CA VAL A 308 15.19 10.14 2.60
C VAL A 308 16.42 9.50 3.26
N GLY A 309 17.48 9.23 2.50
CA GLY A 309 18.69 8.57 3.00
C GLY A 309 18.43 7.14 3.50
N PHE A 310 17.53 6.42 2.84
CA PHE A 310 17.13 5.05 3.22
C PHE A 310 16.84 4.20 1.99
N LYS A 311 17.29 2.96 2.04
CA LYS A 311 16.99 1.91 1.06
C LYS A 311 16.44 0.69 1.78
N PRO A 312 15.39 0.04 1.26
CA PRO A 312 14.89 -1.24 1.75
C PRO A 312 16.00 -2.29 1.86
N GLN A 313 16.01 -3.05 2.95
CA GLN A 313 17.06 -4.03 3.24
C GLN A 313 16.54 -5.39 3.68
N THR A 314 15.24 -5.50 4.00
CA THR A 314 14.66 -6.76 4.45
C THR A 314 14.63 -7.77 3.33
N SER A 315 15.32 -8.89 3.51
CA SER A 315 15.31 -9.98 2.54
C SER A 315 13.93 -10.63 2.44
N ILE A 316 13.64 -11.21 1.26
CA ILE A 316 12.37 -11.90 1.05
C ILE A 316 12.14 -13.03 2.07
N LYS A 317 13.22 -13.73 2.43
CA LYS A 317 13.17 -14.83 3.40
C LYS A 317 12.82 -14.34 4.81
N GLU A 318 13.43 -13.25 5.27
CA GLU A 318 13.11 -12.65 6.58
C GLU A 318 11.67 -12.16 6.64
N GLY A 319 11.23 -11.45 5.60
CA GLY A 319 9.87 -10.93 5.55
C GLY A 319 8.81 -12.02 5.44
N LEU A 320 9.04 -13.07 4.64
CA LEU A 320 8.12 -14.22 4.54
C LEU A 320 8.13 -15.06 5.83
N LYS A 321 9.27 -15.19 6.51
CA LYS A 321 9.32 -15.87 7.82
C LYS A 321 8.47 -15.12 8.85
N SER A 322 8.60 -13.80 8.92
CA SER A 322 7.78 -12.96 9.80
C SER A 322 6.28 -13.09 9.47
N PHE A 323 5.93 -13.14 8.18
CA PHE A 323 4.55 -13.34 7.76
C PHE A 323 4.03 -14.73 8.17
N THR A 324 4.79 -15.80 7.94
CA THR A 324 4.35 -17.17 8.26
C THR A 324 4.21 -17.39 9.77
N ASP A 325 5.12 -16.85 10.58
CA ASP A 325 5.03 -16.91 12.04
C ASP A 325 3.79 -16.20 12.57
N TRP A 326 3.53 -14.98 12.03
CA TRP A 326 2.31 -14.25 12.34
C TRP A 326 1.05 -15.03 11.92
N TYR A 327 1.01 -15.55 10.68
CA TYR A 327 -0.16 -16.26 10.16
C TYR A 327 -0.51 -17.47 11.04
N ILE A 328 0.47 -18.27 11.41
CA ILE A 328 0.28 -19.45 12.25
C ILE A 328 -0.21 -19.04 13.64
N THR A 329 0.38 -18.00 14.22
CA THR A 329 -0.04 -17.49 15.54
C THR A 329 -1.45 -16.96 15.52
N TYR A 330 -1.81 -16.21 14.48
CA TYR A 330 -3.10 -15.52 14.37
C TYR A 330 -4.25 -16.48 14.00
N PHE A 331 -4.03 -17.43 13.09
CA PHE A 331 -5.11 -18.27 12.57
C PHE A 331 -5.14 -19.70 13.14
N LEU A 332 -4.05 -20.22 13.69
CA LEU A 332 -3.95 -21.64 14.08
C LEU A 332 -3.71 -21.87 15.56
N LYS A 333 -3.30 -20.86 16.32
CA LYS A 333 -3.03 -20.97 17.75
C LYS A 333 -4.05 -20.22 18.63
N GLN A 334 -5.17 -19.81 18.00
CA GLN A 334 -6.32 -19.28 18.75
C GLN A 334 -7.15 -20.40 19.34
#